data_0a245fd695d14e101c8ead4e5cc7446b
#
_entry.id   0a245fd695d14e101c8ead4e5cc7446b
#
_cell.length_a   1.000
_cell.length_b   1.000
_cell.length_c   1.000
_cell.angle_alpha   90.00
_cell.angle_beta   90.00
_cell.angle_gamma   90.00
#
_symmetry.space_group_name_H-M   'P 1'
#
loop_
_entity.id
_entity.type
_entity.pdbx_description
1 polymer ?
#
loop_
_entity_poly.entity_id
_entity_poly.type
_entity_poly.pdbx_seq_one_letter_code
_entity_poly.pdbx_strand_id
1 'polypeptide(L)'
;EKMKKYQKEYQAKYRQREGFKEKKAAYMKEYSKNYNRTHKPDPVLHAKRMKEYFAKNKEKMNNYWKQYRQSDRGKKVMRINNWKQIGVIDTDFDLLYDQYKNETHCWICGCEYNRPRHKHLDHDHETGEVRYICCMECNIKVLGKKRGSK
;
A
#
# COMPACT_ATOMS: atom_id res chain seq x y z
N GLU A 1 23.69 9.10 -41.28
CA GLU A 1 24.05 8.46 -40.00
C GLU A 1 24.68 9.43 -38.99
N LYS A 2 25.64 10.30 -39.39
CA LYS A 2 26.32 11.29 -38.51
C LYS A 2 25.33 12.24 -37.81
N MET A 3 24.31 12.76 -38.53
CA MET A 3 23.28 13.65 -37.96
C MET A 3 22.41 12.96 -36.91
N LYS A 4 22.03 11.71 -37.13
CA LYS A 4 21.22 10.94 -36.15
C LYS A 4 22.02 10.67 -34.87
N LYS A 5 23.31 10.38 -34.99
CA LYS A 5 24.22 10.19 -33.86
C LYS A 5 24.35 11.48 -33.03
N TYR A 6 24.61 12.59 -33.70
CA TYR A 6 24.72 13.92 -33.07
C TYR A 6 23.43 14.29 -32.31
N GLN A 7 22.26 14.12 -32.93
CA GLN A 7 20.98 14.39 -32.28
C GLN A 7 20.77 13.51 -31.04
N LYS A 8 21.16 12.25 -31.10
CA LYS A 8 21.06 11.33 -29.97
C LYS A 8 21.93 11.76 -28.78
N GLU A 9 23.17 12.15 -29.07
CA GLU A 9 24.12 12.62 -28.05
C GLU A 9 23.68 13.97 -27.46
N TYR A 10 23.21 14.90 -28.28
CA TYR A 10 22.66 16.17 -27.83
C TYR A 10 21.47 15.97 -26.92
N GLN A 11 20.52 15.12 -27.30
CA GLN A 11 19.35 14.78 -26.49
C GLN A 11 19.73 14.13 -25.17
N ALA A 12 20.73 13.24 -25.13
CA ALA A 12 21.24 12.63 -23.94
C ALA A 12 21.81 13.67 -22.95
N LYS A 13 22.65 14.56 -23.43
CA LYS A 13 23.21 15.68 -22.64
C LYS A 13 22.12 16.64 -22.14
N TYR A 14 21.12 16.93 -22.96
CA TYR A 14 20.02 17.81 -22.58
C TYR A 14 19.18 17.22 -21.42
N ARG A 15 18.96 15.90 -21.42
CA ARG A 15 18.23 15.20 -20.35
C ARG A 15 18.99 15.13 -19.03
N GLN A 16 20.31 15.32 -19.05
CA GLN A 16 21.18 15.32 -17.87
C GLN A 16 21.28 16.69 -17.20
N ARG A 17 20.73 17.76 -17.81
CA ARG A 17 20.75 19.10 -17.22
C ARG A 17 20.02 19.11 -15.89
N GLU A 18 20.60 19.83 -14.93
CA GLU A 18 20.00 20.01 -13.60
C GLU A 18 18.59 20.61 -13.72
N GLY A 19 17.66 20.07 -12.94
CA GLY A 19 16.25 20.47 -12.95
C GLY A 19 15.46 20.05 -14.20
N PHE A 20 16.06 19.33 -15.16
CA PHE A 20 15.30 18.90 -16.36
C PHE A 20 14.20 17.90 -16.01
N LYS A 21 14.48 16.94 -15.13
CA LYS A 21 13.51 15.90 -14.72
C LYS A 21 12.34 16.53 -14.00
N GLU A 22 12.62 17.47 -13.09
CA GLU A 22 11.63 18.18 -12.28
C GLU A 22 10.73 19.05 -13.16
N LYS A 23 11.33 19.85 -14.06
CA LYS A 23 10.58 20.69 -15.01
C LYS A 23 9.71 19.85 -15.95
N LYS A 24 10.25 18.74 -16.45
CA LYS A 24 9.49 17.81 -17.29
C LYS A 24 8.35 17.14 -16.52
N ALA A 25 8.57 16.72 -15.28
CA ALA A 25 7.54 16.11 -14.44
C ALA A 25 6.41 17.11 -14.14
N ALA A 26 6.75 18.36 -13.81
CA ALA A 26 5.77 19.43 -13.58
C ALA A 26 4.95 19.72 -14.85
N TYR A 27 5.60 19.88 -15.99
CA TYR A 27 4.93 20.07 -17.28
C TYR A 27 4.00 18.90 -17.62
N MET A 28 4.47 17.65 -17.48
CA MET A 28 3.66 16.48 -17.78
C MET A 28 2.48 16.33 -16.82
N LYS A 29 2.62 16.70 -15.55
CA LYS A 29 1.54 16.73 -14.58
C LYS A 29 0.44 17.71 -14.99
N GLU A 30 0.82 18.92 -15.37
CA GLU A 30 -0.13 19.94 -15.81
C GLU A 30 -0.78 19.57 -17.15
N TYR A 31 0.02 19.11 -18.12
CA TYR A 31 -0.48 18.61 -19.40
C TYR A 31 -1.50 17.50 -19.22
N SER A 32 -1.19 16.49 -18.38
CA SER A 32 -2.12 15.38 -18.11
C SER A 32 -3.40 15.85 -17.45
N LYS A 33 -3.32 16.79 -16.52
CA LYS A 33 -4.50 17.40 -15.88
C LYS A 33 -5.40 18.08 -16.91
N ASN A 34 -4.84 18.89 -17.80
CA ASN A 34 -5.58 19.60 -18.84
C ASN A 34 -6.14 18.63 -19.89
N TYR A 35 -5.33 17.67 -20.33
CA TYR A 35 -5.76 16.64 -21.27
C TYR A 35 -6.93 15.82 -20.73
N ASN A 36 -6.84 15.32 -19.50
CA ASN A 36 -7.91 14.53 -18.89
C ASN A 36 -9.20 15.35 -18.65
N ARG A 37 -9.08 16.67 -18.48
CA ARG A 37 -10.26 17.55 -18.36
C ARG A 37 -11.01 17.69 -19.69
N THR A 38 -10.27 17.77 -20.79
CA THR A 38 -10.83 18.01 -22.13
C THR A 38 -11.14 16.72 -22.90
N HIS A 39 -10.43 15.63 -22.61
CA HIS A 39 -10.53 14.34 -23.31
C HIS A 39 -11.08 13.25 -22.39
N LYS A 40 -12.26 13.48 -21.83
CA LYS A 40 -12.93 12.43 -21.04
C LYS A 40 -13.44 11.35 -22.01
N PRO A 41 -13.02 10.11 -21.85
CA PRO A 41 -13.59 9.02 -22.65
C PRO A 41 -15.07 8.86 -22.32
N ASP A 42 -15.85 8.43 -23.31
CA ASP A 42 -17.23 8.02 -23.07
C ASP A 42 -17.26 6.95 -21.95
N PRO A 43 -17.96 7.20 -20.83
CA PRO A 43 -17.96 6.28 -19.69
C PRO A 43 -18.45 4.88 -20.05
N VAL A 44 -19.44 4.77 -20.94
CA VAL A 44 -20.02 3.49 -21.36
C VAL A 44 -19.02 2.70 -22.19
N LEU A 45 -18.40 3.36 -23.18
CA LEU A 45 -17.39 2.74 -24.02
C LEU A 45 -16.15 2.35 -23.21
N HIS A 46 -15.73 3.21 -22.27
CA HIS A 46 -14.62 2.89 -21.37
C HIS A 46 -14.91 1.68 -20.48
N ALA A 47 -16.10 1.64 -19.86
CA ALA A 47 -16.52 0.50 -19.04
C ALA A 47 -16.55 -0.81 -19.83
N LYS A 48 -17.08 -0.79 -21.08
CA LYS A 48 -17.07 -1.93 -21.97
C LYS A 48 -15.65 -2.42 -22.27
N ARG A 49 -14.74 -1.52 -22.67
CA ARG A 49 -13.33 -1.86 -22.95
C ARG A 49 -12.62 -2.43 -21.71
N MET A 50 -12.88 -1.87 -20.52
CA MET A 50 -12.30 -2.37 -19.27
C MET A 50 -12.82 -3.76 -18.94
N LYS A 51 -14.12 -4.02 -19.13
CA LYS A 51 -14.71 -5.35 -18.92
C LYS A 51 -14.07 -6.40 -19.84
N GLU A 52 -13.92 -6.08 -21.11
CA GLU A 52 -13.25 -6.96 -22.09
C GLU A 52 -11.77 -7.19 -21.74
N TYR A 53 -11.06 -6.13 -21.35
CA TYR A 53 -9.66 -6.22 -20.90
C TYR A 53 -9.50 -7.13 -19.68
N PHE A 54 -10.35 -6.96 -18.65
CA PHE A 54 -10.31 -7.81 -17.46
C PHE A 54 -10.68 -9.26 -17.77
N ALA A 55 -11.68 -9.49 -18.62
CA ALA A 55 -12.03 -10.85 -19.04
C ALA A 55 -10.86 -11.55 -19.74
N LYS A 56 -10.21 -10.85 -20.69
CA LYS A 56 -9.06 -11.37 -21.46
C LYS A 56 -7.81 -11.61 -20.60
N ASN A 57 -7.60 -10.79 -19.57
CA ASN A 57 -6.38 -10.85 -18.75
C ASN A 57 -6.61 -11.44 -17.34
N LYS A 58 -7.77 -12.04 -17.08
CA LYS A 58 -8.18 -12.52 -15.76
C LYS A 58 -7.14 -13.43 -15.10
N GLU A 59 -6.65 -14.41 -15.82
CA GLU A 59 -5.67 -15.36 -15.30
C GLU A 59 -4.34 -14.69 -14.97
N LYS A 60 -3.82 -13.87 -15.88
CA LYS A 60 -2.59 -13.11 -15.68
C LYS A 60 -2.68 -12.20 -14.45
N MET A 61 -3.80 -11.51 -14.28
CA MET A 61 -4.03 -10.64 -13.14
C MET A 61 -4.16 -11.43 -11.84
N ASN A 62 -4.87 -12.56 -11.85
CA ASN A 62 -4.99 -13.42 -10.67
C ASN A 62 -3.62 -13.95 -10.22
N ASN A 63 -2.79 -14.39 -11.17
CA ASN A 63 -1.43 -14.85 -10.88
C ASN A 63 -0.55 -13.71 -10.32
N TYR A 64 -0.61 -12.53 -10.92
CA TYR A 64 0.09 -11.35 -10.41
C TYR A 64 -0.33 -11.03 -8.97
N TRP A 65 -1.63 -10.95 -8.67
CA TRP A 65 -2.12 -10.65 -7.33
C TRP A 65 -1.82 -11.75 -6.32
N LYS A 66 -1.80 -13.02 -6.76
CA LYS A 66 -1.39 -14.15 -5.92
C LYS A 66 0.07 -14.00 -5.49
N GLN A 67 0.97 -13.71 -6.44
CA GLN A 67 2.39 -13.49 -6.17
C GLN A 67 2.62 -12.23 -5.32
N TYR A 68 1.94 -11.13 -5.66
CA TYR A 68 2.03 -9.88 -4.89
C TYR A 68 1.66 -10.08 -3.42
N ARG A 69 0.54 -10.76 -3.13
CA ARG A 69 0.11 -11.05 -1.76
C ARG A 69 1.07 -11.93 -0.97
N GLN A 70 1.87 -12.73 -1.64
CA GLN A 70 2.89 -13.58 -1.02
C GLN A 70 4.21 -12.82 -0.78
N SER A 71 4.48 -11.75 -1.51
CA SER A 71 5.67 -10.94 -1.34
C SER A 71 5.66 -10.20 0.01
N ASP A 72 6.85 -9.87 0.55
CA ASP A 72 6.96 -9.11 1.80
C ASP A 72 6.29 -7.73 1.68
N ARG A 73 6.48 -7.06 0.55
CA ARG A 73 5.80 -5.78 0.25
C ARG A 73 4.28 -5.94 0.27
N GLY A 74 3.75 -6.97 -0.38
CA GLY A 74 2.31 -7.23 -0.42
C GLY A 74 1.74 -7.52 0.96
N LYS A 75 2.42 -8.35 1.75
CA LYS A 75 2.06 -8.65 3.14
C LYS A 75 2.02 -7.38 4.01
N LYS A 76 3.05 -6.53 3.90
CA LYS A 76 3.13 -5.25 4.62
C LYS A 76 1.96 -4.34 4.25
N VAL A 77 1.77 -4.08 2.97
CA VAL A 77 0.69 -3.20 2.48
C VAL A 77 -0.69 -3.71 2.91
N MET A 78 -0.94 -5.01 2.78
CA MET A 78 -2.23 -5.59 3.19
C MET A 78 -2.46 -5.48 4.70
N ARG A 79 -1.42 -5.68 5.52
CA ARG A 79 -1.52 -5.55 6.97
C ARG A 79 -1.82 -4.11 7.38
N ILE A 80 -1.09 -3.15 6.86
CA ILE A 80 -1.30 -1.72 7.12
C ILE A 80 -2.70 -1.28 6.68
N ASN A 81 -3.15 -1.69 5.49
CA ASN A 81 -4.49 -1.37 5.01
C ASN A 81 -5.58 -1.96 5.92
N ASN A 82 -5.38 -3.18 6.40
CA ASN A 82 -6.31 -3.79 7.35
C ASN A 82 -6.38 -2.99 8.65
N TRP A 83 -5.25 -2.58 9.22
CA TRP A 83 -5.22 -1.75 10.42
C TRP A 83 -5.96 -0.41 10.22
N LYS A 84 -5.72 0.26 9.09
CA LYS A 84 -6.45 1.49 8.75
C LYS A 84 -7.95 1.27 8.63
N GLN A 85 -8.38 0.14 8.05
CA GLN A 85 -9.80 -0.20 7.91
C GLN A 85 -10.49 -0.45 9.26
N ILE A 86 -9.78 -1.03 10.23
CA ILE A 86 -10.32 -1.26 11.57
C ILE A 86 -10.18 -0.05 12.51
N GLY A 87 -9.69 1.08 12.00
CA GLY A 87 -9.65 2.33 12.74
C GLY A 87 -8.34 2.62 13.47
N VAL A 88 -7.27 1.85 13.25
CA VAL A 88 -5.95 2.17 13.81
C VAL A 88 -5.43 3.48 13.24
N ILE A 89 -4.99 4.36 14.12
CA ILE A 89 -4.33 5.63 13.80
C ILE A 89 -2.89 5.56 14.27
N ASP A 90 -1.95 5.85 13.38
CA ASP A 90 -0.52 5.95 13.68
C ASP A 90 0.12 6.99 12.78
N THR A 91 1.18 7.64 13.25
CA THR A 91 1.95 8.62 12.48
C THR A 91 2.90 7.96 11.50
N ASP A 92 3.38 6.74 11.81
CA ASP A 92 4.32 5.97 10.99
C ASP A 92 3.94 4.47 10.95
N PHE A 93 3.04 4.14 10.02
CA PHE A 93 2.63 2.75 9.80
C PHE A 93 3.77 1.83 9.34
N ASP A 94 4.85 2.36 8.78
CA ASP A 94 6.00 1.56 8.37
C ASP A 94 6.78 1.10 9.58
N LEU A 95 7.03 2.00 10.53
CA LEU A 95 7.66 1.69 11.82
C LEU A 95 6.78 0.74 12.65
N LEU A 96 5.48 1.01 12.74
CA LEU A 96 4.52 0.14 13.44
C LEU A 96 4.53 -1.29 12.86
N TYR A 97 4.58 -1.42 11.53
CA TYR A 97 4.64 -2.73 10.92
C TYR A 97 5.94 -3.47 11.24
N ASP A 98 7.07 -2.76 11.25
CA ASP A 98 8.37 -3.35 11.54
C ASP A 98 8.45 -3.78 13.02
N GLN A 99 7.92 -2.99 13.95
CA GLN A 99 7.73 -3.39 15.36
C GLN A 99 6.85 -4.63 15.46
N TYR A 100 5.67 -4.60 14.84
CA TYR A 100 4.76 -5.75 14.84
C TYR A 100 5.41 -7.00 14.25
N LYS A 101 6.19 -6.88 13.17
CA LYS A 101 6.86 -8.01 12.52
C LYS A 101 7.91 -8.64 13.43
N ASN A 102 8.72 -7.80 14.07
CA ASN A 102 9.89 -8.24 14.85
C ASN A 102 9.52 -8.67 16.28
N GLU A 103 8.35 -8.29 16.79
CA GLU A 103 7.92 -8.72 18.11
C GLU A 103 7.69 -10.23 18.16
N THR A 104 8.28 -10.88 19.14
CA THR A 104 8.25 -12.34 19.33
C THR A 104 7.43 -12.79 20.52
N HIS A 105 7.12 -11.86 21.45
CA HIS A 105 6.40 -12.15 22.69
C HIS A 105 5.20 -11.24 22.90
N CYS A 106 4.21 -11.74 23.59
CA CYS A 106 3.03 -10.97 23.98
C CYS A 106 3.39 -9.91 25.01
N TRP A 107 3.06 -8.65 24.78
CA TRP A 107 3.33 -7.55 25.70
C TRP A 107 2.57 -7.64 27.03
N ILE A 108 1.52 -8.48 27.11
CA ILE A 108 0.68 -8.61 28.31
C ILE A 108 1.11 -9.78 29.18
N CYS A 109 1.28 -10.98 28.60
CA CYS A 109 1.57 -12.20 29.36
C CYS A 109 2.96 -12.80 29.09
N GLY A 110 3.75 -12.20 28.16
CA GLY A 110 5.10 -12.67 27.85
C GLY A 110 5.17 -13.98 27.07
N CYS A 111 4.04 -14.57 26.65
CA CYS A 111 4.10 -15.82 25.88
C CYS A 111 4.68 -15.59 24.49
N GLU A 112 5.43 -16.57 23.99
CA GLU A 112 5.99 -16.54 22.65
C GLU A 112 4.91 -16.78 21.58
N TYR A 113 5.04 -16.11 20.42
CA TYR A 113 4.14 -16.30 19.28
C TYR A 113 4.57 -17.50 18.44
N ASN A 114 4.01 -18.65 18.67
CA ASN A 114 4.31 -19.90 17.93
C ASN A 114 3.57 -20.01 16.58
N ARG A 115 2.62 -19.10 16.31
CA ARG A 115 1.84 -19.09 15.06
C ARG A 115 1.56 -17.65 14.63
N PRO A 116 1.58 -17.36 13.30
CA PRO A 116 1.28 -16.00 12.81
C PRO A 116 -0.10 -15.47 13.21
N ARG A 117 -1.07 -16.37 13.42
CA ARG A 117 -2.44 -16.00 13.85
C ARG A 117 -2.56 -15.69 15.33
N HIS A 118 -1.55 -15.99 16.14
CA HIS A 118 -1.55 -15.69 17.58
C HIS A 118 -1.23 -14.22 17.88
N LYS A 119 -0.62 -13.52 16.94
CA LYS A 119 -0.19 -12.14 17.12
C LYS A 119 -1.25 -11.16 16.63
N HIS A 120 -1.72 -10.31 17.51
CA HIS A 120 -2.71 -9.26 17.24
C HIS A 120 -2.15 -7.90 17.61
N LEU A 121 -2.52 -6.89 16.82
CA LEU A 121 -2.36 -5.48 17.18
C LEU A 121 -3.67 -5.04 17.81
N ASP A 122 -3.64 -4.68 19.08
CA ASP A 122 -4.77 -4.11 19.79
C ASP A 122 -4.71 -2.60 19.78
N HIS A 123 -5.86 -1.95 19.66
CA HIS A 123 -5.97 -0.50 19.61
C HIS A 123 -7.21 -0.04 20.36
N ASP A 124 -7.22 1.20 20.75
CA ASP A 124 -8.40 1.84 21.31
C ASP A 124 -9.44 2.10 20.21
N HIS A 125 -10.69 1.70 20.45
CA HIS A 125 -11.75 1.81 19.44
C HIS A 125 -12.36 3.22 19.33
N GLU A 126 -12.11 4.09 20.32
CA GLU A 126 -12.58 5.47 20.31
C GLU A 126 -11.52 6.40 19.73
N THR A 127 -10.25 6.21 20.12
CA THR A 127 -9.13 7.07 19.67
C THR A 127 -8.38 6.50 18.48
N GLY A 128 -8.45 5.19 18.24
CA GLY A 128 -7.66 4.49 17.22
C GLY A 128 -6.20 4.25 17.60
N GLU A 129 -5.76 4.67 18.78
CA GLU A 129 -4.37 4.54 19.23
C GLU A 129 -3.99 3.09 19.52
N VAL A 130 -2.80 2.71 19.09
CA VAL A 130 -2.24 1.38 19.34
C VAL A 130 -1.92 1.22 20.82
N ARG A 131 -2.39 0.13 21.44
CA ARG A 131 -2.14 -0.17 22.84
C ARG A 131 -1.13 -1.29 23.03
N TYR A 132 -1.35 -2.43 22.38
CA TYR A 132 -0.54 -3.62 22.59
C TYR A 132 -0.35 -4.44 21.32
N ILE A 133 0.82 -5.07 21.23
CA ILE A 133 1.01 -6.26 20.39
C ILE A 133 0.84 -7.47 21.32
N CYS A 134 -0.24 -8.21 21.17
CA CYS A 134 -0.63 -9.22 22.14
C CYS A 134 -1.06 -10.55 21.51
N CYS A 135 -1.08 -11.61 22.31
CA CYS A 135 -1.61 -12.89 21.87
C CYS A 135 -3.15 -12.85 21.79
N MET A 136 -3.72 -13.78 21.01
CA MET A 136 -5.17 -13.91 20.85
C MET A 136 -5.90 -14.03 22.18
N GLU A 137 -5.35 -14.80 23.13
CA GLU A 137 -5.96 -15.01 24.42
C GLU A 137 -6.02 -13.75 25.27
N CYS A 138 -4.92 -12.96 25.31
CA CYS A 138 -4.91 -11.68 25.98
C CYS A 138 -5.82 -10.67 25.30
N ASN A 139 -5.85 -10.65 23.98
CA ASN A 139 -6.75 -9.78 23.23
C ASN A 139 -8.23 -10.05 23.57
N ILE A 140 -8.63 -11.31 23.71
CA ILE A 140 -10.02 -11.68 24.03
C ILE A 140 -10.30 -11.56 25.53
N LYS A 141 -9.45 -12.16 26.38
CA LYS A 141 -9.75 -12.30 27.83
C LYS A 141 -9.48 -11.03 28.62
N VAL A 142 -8.43 -10.30 28.29
CA VAL A 142 -8.01 -9.11 29.05
C VAL A 142 -8.61 -7.85 28.46
N LEU A 143 -8.53 -7.70 27.15
CA LEU A 143 -8.93 -6.47 26.45
C LEU A 143 -10.39 -6.53 25.98
N GLY A 144 -10.91 -7.73 25.67
CA GLY A 144 -12.30 -7.94 25.29
C GLY A 144 -13.31 -7.63 26.41
N LYS A 145 -12.94 -7.85 27.66
CA LYS A 145 -13.79 -7.53 28.83
C LYS A 145 -14.02 -6.02 28.99
N LYS A 146 -13.08 -5.17 28.53
CA LYS A 146 -13.24 -3.71 28.58
C LYS A 146 -14.22 -3.18 27.52
N ARG A 147 -14.58 -3.99 26.51
CA ARG A 147 -15.54 -3.62 25.46
C ARG A 147 -17.00 -3.78 25.86
N GLY A 148 -17.29 -4.52 26.96
CA GLY A 148 -18.64 -4.86 27.40
C GLY A 148 -19.16 -4.12 28.64
N SER A 149 -18.36 -3.17 29.18
CA SER A 149 -18.77 -2.38 30.36
C SER A 149 -19.33 -1.04 29.90
N LYS A 150 -20.59 -1.06 29.44
CA LYS A 150 -21.49 0.11 29.44
C LYS A 150 -22.68 -0.23 30.28
#